data_f337b04eb912400c05b12a1c1657b273
#
_entry.id   f337b04eb912400c05b12a1c1657b273
#
_cell.length_a   1.000
_cell.length_b   1.000
_cell.length_c   1.000
_cell.angle_alpha   90.00
_cell.angle_beta   90.00
_cell.angle_gamma   90.00
#
_symmetry.space_group_name_H-M   'P 1'
#
loop_
_entity.id
_entity.type
_entity.pdbx_description
1 polymer ?
#
loop_
_entity_poly.entity_id
_entity_poly.type
_entity_poly.pdbx_seq_one_letter_code
_entity_poly.pdbx_strand_id
1 'polypeptide(L)'
;MLTMLQDVVNSGTAGRLKWQFGLNDMEIGGKTGTSNKNRDAWFMCVTPKLVTGAWVGGEDQSVHFIRGGEGSVMALPIVGDFMKRVYDDGRLGVSRADQFIRPAMMPRYDCDEEVDPDERPTEPGIAEDDNFFD
;
A
#
# COMPACT_ATOMS: atom_id res chain seq x y z
N MET A 1 6.27 -2.31 -9.04
CA MET A 1 5.02 -2.35 -8.27
C MET A 1 5.01 -1.37 -7.09
N LEU A 2 6.02 -1.34 -6.22
CA LEU A 2 6.06 -0.41 -5.08
C LEU A 2 5.91 1.07 -5.50
N THR A 3 6.59 1.49 -6.57
CA THR A 3 6.49 2.85 -7.12
C THR A 3 5.05 3.23 -7.45
N MET A 4 4.29 2.32 -8.07
CA MET A 4 2.88 2.55 -8.38
C MET A 4 2.02 2.72 -7.12
N LEU A 5 2.33 1.99 -6.04
CA LEU A 5 1.65 2.17 -4.75
C LEU A 5 2.02 3.51 -4.09
N GLN A 6 3.25 3.95 -4.26
CA GLN A 6 3.69 5.28 -3.79
C GLN A 6 2.99 6.40 -4.57
N ASP A 7 2.77 6.24 -5.86
CA ASP A 7 2.07 7.23 -6.70
C ASP A 7 0.62 7.43 -6.27
N VAL A 8 -0.05 6.38 -5.77
CA VAL A 8 -1.41 6.50 -5.20
C VAL A 8 -1.44 7.48 -4.02
N VAL A 9 -0.36 7.53 -3.23
CA VAL A 9 -0.23 8.43 -2.09
C VAL A 9 0.36 9.78 -2.48
N ASN A 10 1.28 9.82 -3.45
CA ASN A 10 1.95 11.05 -3.85
C ASN A 10 1.04 11.96 -4.68
N SER A 11 0.27 11.40 -5.61
CA SER A 11 -0.53 12.16 -6.57
C SER A 11 -1.92 11.56 -6.82
N GLY A 12 -2.25 10.44 -6.17
CA GLY A 12 -3.49 9.71 -6.41
C GLY A 12 -4.53 9.87 -5.31
N THR A 13 -5.41 8.86 -5.23
CA THR A 13 -6.60 8.84 -4.36
C THR A 13 -6.30 8.85 -2.86
N ALA A 14 -5.05 8.53 -2.46
CA ALA A 14 -4.63 8.51 -1.06
C ALA A 14 -3.76 9.72 -0.65
N GLY A 15 -3.69 10.77 -1.48
CA GLY A 15 -2.94 11.99 -1.19
C GLY A 15 -3.29 12.65 0.16
N ARG A 16 -4.52 12.43 0.64
CA ARG A 16 -4.97 12.90 1.96
C ARG A 16 -4.08 12.45 3.12
N LEU A 17 -3.39 11.30 3.03
CA LEU A 17 -2.44 10.85 4.05
C LEU A 17 -1.36 11.90 4.30
N LYS A 18 -0.88 12.54 3.25
CA LYS A 18 0.17 13.55 3.35
C LYS A 18 -0.34 14.85 3.96
N TRP A 19 -1.31 15.48 3.32
CA TRP A 19 -1.71 16.83 3.72
C TRP A 19 -2.67 16.87 4.91
N GLN A 20 -3.52 15.87 5.13
CA GLN A 20 -4.48 15.86 6.24
C GLN A 20 -3.89 15.25 7.53
N PHE A 21 -3.05 14.21 7.40
CA PHE A 21 -2.48 13.48 8.54
C PHE A 21 -1.01 13.83 8.80
N GLY A 22 -0.43 14.72 8.00
CA GLY A 22 0.92 15.23 8.22
C GLY A 22 2.01 14.19 7.99
N LEU A 23 1.82 13.27 7.02
CA LEU A 23 2.77 12.21 6.68
C LEU A 23 3.56 12.54 5.39
N ASN A 24 3.87 13.84 5.18
CA ASN A 24 4.50 14.34 3.95
C ASN A 24 5.94 13.85 3.76
N ASP A 25 6.63 13.63 4.86
CA ASP A 25 8.06 13.35 4.96
C ASP A 25 8.39 11.86 4.91
N MET A 26 7.38 11.02 4.67
CA MET A 26 7.52 9.57 4.72
C MET A 26 7.42 8.92 3.34
N GLU A 27 8.14 7.81 3.17
CA GLU A 27 7.91 6.90 2.05
C GLU A 27 6.72 5.98 2.36
N ILE A 28 5.60 6.24 1.69
CA ILE A 28 4.34 5.51 1.89
C ILE A 28 3.81 5.04 0.54
N GLY A 29 3.48 3.77 0.47
CA GLY A 29 2.67 3.21 -0.60
C GLY A 29 1.26 2.90 -0.10
N GLY A 30 0.27 2.92 -0.97
CA GLY A 30 -1.10 2.59 -0.56
C GLY A 30 -2.00 2.20 -1.72
N LYS A 31 -3.13 1.58 -1.36
CA LYS A 31 -4.18 1.21 -2.33
C LYS A 31 -5.54 1.26 -1.68
N THR A 32 -6.44 1.97 -2.34
CA THR A 32 -7.88 1.97 -1.99
C THR A 32 -8.57 0.78 -2.65
N GLY A 33 -9.56 0.24 -1.98
CA GLY A 33 -10.50 -0.73 -2.51
C GLY A 33 -11.93 -0.30 -2.22
N THR A 34 -12.81 -0.45 -3.19
CA THR A 34 -14.24 -0.19 -3.04
C THR A 34 -14.98 -1.26 -3.82
N SER A 35 -15.85 -1.99 -3.15
CA SER A 35 -16.69 -2.99 -3.82
C SER A 35 -17.87 -2.32 -4.54
N ASN A 36 -18.49 -3.08 -5.45
CA ASN A 36 -19.68 -2.62 -6.16
C ASN A 36 -20.77 -2.18 -5.18
N LYS A 37 -21.43 -1.07 -5.48
CA LYS A 37 -22.48 -0.45 -4.66
C LYS A 37 -21.99 0.04 -3.29
N ASN A 38 -20.69 0.32 -3.13
CA ASN A 38 -20.10 0.83 -1.87
C ASN A 38 -20.42 -0.06 -0.64
N ARG A 39 -20.37 -1.38 -0.79
CA ARG A 39 -20.59 -2.32 0.31
C ARG A 39 -19.39 -2.41 1.24
N ASP A 40 -18.20 -2.39 0.61
CA ASP A 40 -16.92 -2.51 1.31
C ASP A 40 -15.99 -1.38 0.89
N ALA A 41 -15.40 -0.76 1.87
CA ALA A 41 -14.38 0.24 1.74
C ALA A 41 -13.07 -0.30 2.35
N TRP A 42 -12.04 -0.46 1.55
CA TRP A 42 -10.72 -0.89 1.97
C TRP A 42 -9.68 0.19 1.75
N PHE A 43 -8.75 0.27 2.64
CA PHE A 43 -7.49 0.97 2.40
C PHE A 43 -6.33 0.18 2.99
N MET A 44 -5.35 -0.13 2.14
CA MET A 44 -4.09 -0.75 2.54
C MET A 44 -2.96 0.25 2.42
N CYS A 45 -2.07 0.25 3.40
CA CYS A 45 -0.94 1.15 3.49
C CYS A 45 0.32 0.36 3.82
N VAL A 46 1.41 0.65 3.13
CA VAL A 46 2.72 0.03 3.33
C VAL A 46 3.78 1.11 3.51
N THR A 47 4.62 0.93 4.50
CA THR A 47 5.84 1.69 4.74
C THR A 47 7.03 0.73 4.82
N PRO A 48 8.28 1.19 4.92
CA PRO A 48 9.44 0.31 5.00
C PRO A 48 9.40 -0.72 6.14
N LYS A 49 8.69 -0.41 7.25
CA LYS A 49 8.66 -1.27 8.44
C LYS A 49 7.27 -1.64 8.93
N LEU A 50 6.22 -1.16 8.27
CA LEU A 50 4.86 -1.41 8.73
C LEU A 50 3.91 -1.58 7.55
N VAL A 51 3.07 -2.61 7.63
CA VAL A 51 1.90 -2.78 6.77
C VAL A 51 0.66 -2.65 7.64
N THR A 52 -0.28 -1.84 7.21
CA THR A 52 -1.54 -1.63 7.90
C THR A 52 -2.69 -1.51 6.91
N GLY A 53 -3.89 -1.81 7.38
CA GLY A 53 -5.08 -1.66 6.57
C GLY A 53 -6.31 -1.48 7.44
N ALA A 54 -7.35 -0.94 6.82
CA ALA A 54 -8.67 -0.84 7.41
C ALA A 54 -9.73 -1.28 6.42
N TRP A 55 -10.75 -1.91 6.96
CA TRP A 55 -11.97 -2.25 6.28
C TRP A 55 -13.16 -1.61 6.99
N VAL A 56 -14.07 -1.10 6.19
CA VAL A 56 -15.36 -0.55 6.66
C VAL A 56 -16.45 -1.13 5.77
N GLY A 57 -17.37 -1.84 6.37
CA GLY A 57 -18.47 -2.47 5.65
C GLY A 57 -19.51 -3.04 6.61
N GLY A 58 -20.58 -3.60 6.07
CA GLY A 58 -21.61 -4.30 6.80
C GLY A 58 -21.38 -5.81 6.78
N GLU A 59 -21.85 -6.50 7.81
CA GLU A 59 -21.82 -7.96 7.88
C GLU A 59 -22.65 -8.61 6.78
N ASP A 60 -23.78 -7.97 6.42
CA ASP A 60 -24.65 -8.41 5.33
C ASP A 60 -24.46 -7.55 4.09
N GLN A 61 -24.44 -8.19 2.91
CA GLN A 61 -24.25 -7.51 1.62
C GLN A 61 -25.42 -6.57 1.22
N SER A 62 -26.54 -6.63 1.89
CA SER A 62 -27.65 -5.66 1.72
C SER A 62 -27.30 -4.30 2.33
N VAL A 63 -26.42 -4.28 3.33
CA VAL A 63 -25.92 -3.06 3.96
C VAL A 63 -24.90 -2.42 3.06
N HIS A 64 -25.14 -1.18 2.65
CA HIS A 64 -24.23 -0.44 1.80
C HIS A 64 -24.38 1.07 2.00
N PHE A 65 -23.32 1.81 1.67
CA PHE A 65 -23.37 3.26 1.72
C PHE A 65 -24.03 3.82 0.44
N ILE A 66 -25.01 4.70 0.60
CA ILE A 66 -25.65 5.36 -0.54
C ILE A 66 -24.67 6.35 -1.20
N ARG A 67 -23.82 7.02 -0.40
CA ARG A 67 -22.81 7.97 -0.83
C ARG A 67 -21.60 7.91 0.10
N GLY A 68 -20.41 8.19 -0.42
CA GLY A 68 -19.18 8.32 0.38
C GLY A 68 -18.64 7.01 0.93
N GLY A 69 -19.05 5.86 0.37
CA GLY A 69 -18.57 4.53 0.78
C GLY A 69 -17.24 4.11 0.15
N GLU A 70 -16.48 5.03 -0.43
CA GLU A 70 -15.21 4.73 -1.05
C GLU A 70 -14.11 4.53 0.00
N GLY A 71 -13.17 3.64 -0.29
CA GLY A 71 -12.03 3.36 0.59
C GLY A 71 -11.21 4.60 0.97
N SER A 72 -11.11 5.58 0.07
CA SER A 72 -10.46 6.87 0.33
C SER A 72 -11.21 7.75 1.33
N VAL A 73 -12.51 7.55 1.49
CA VAL A 73 -13.36 8.36 2.37
C VAL A 73 -13.54 7.69 3.72
N MET A 74 -13.77 6.37 3.74
CA MET A 74 -14.14 5.64 4.95
C MET A 74 -12.95 4.96 5.64
N ALA A 75 -12.15 4.20 4.89
CA ALA A 75 -11.07 3.38 5.46
C ALA A 75 -9.74 4.15 5.62
N LEU A 76 -9.42 5.02 4.67
CA LEU A 76 -8.17 5.80 4.69
C LEU A 76 -8.02 6.66 5.96
N PRO A 77 -9.03 7.38 6.46
CA PRO A 77 -8.87 8.18 7.68
C PRO A 77 -8.51 7.34 8.92
N ILE A 78 -9.03 6.12 9.01
CA ILE A 78 -8.72 5.20 10.11
C ILE A 78 -7.23 4.85 10.09
N VAL A 79 -6.72 4.49 8.90
CA VAL A 79 -5.29 4.21 8.71
C VAL A 79 -4.45 5.46 8.94
N GLY A 80 -4.89 6.62 8.48
CA GLY A 80 -4.19 7.88 8.65
C GLY A 80 -4.00 8.27 10.13
N ASP A 81 -5.06 8.18 10.94
CA ASP A 81 -4.99 8.42 12.38
C ASP A 81 -4.10 7.40 13.10
N PHE A 82 -4.22 6.12 12.73
CA PHE A 82 -3.39 5.06 13.27
C PHE A 82 -1.90 5.32 12.96
N MET A 83 -1.58 5.57 11.70
CA MET A 83 -0.21 5.84 11.25
C MET A 83 0.39 7.05 11.96
N LYS A 84 -0.37 8.14 12.07
CA LYS A 84 0.08 9.33 12.80
C LYS A 84 0.48 8.99 14.23
N ARG A 85 -0.34 8.25 14.96
CA ARG A 85 -0.06 7.86 16.36
C ARG A 85 1.16 6.94 16.46
N VAL A 86 1.29 5.98 15.54
CA VAL A 86 2.41 5.04 15.50
C VAL A 86 3.74 5.77 15.27
N TYR A 87 3.78 6.71 14.32
CA TYR A 87 5.00 7.43 13.98
C TYR A 87 5.30 8.63 14.90
N ASP A 88 4.35 9.04 15.71
CA ASP A 88 4.56 10.00 16.79
C ASP A 88 5.04 9.31 18.09
N ASP A 89 4.90 7.97 18.22
CA ASP A 89 5.39 7.19 19.36
C ASP A 89 6.79 6.63 19.11
N GLY A 90 7.82 7.35 19.62
CA GLY A 90 9.22 6.96 19.45
C GLY A 90 9.65 5.61 20.07
N ARG A 91 8.74 4.91 20.79
CA ARG A 91 9.03 3.62 21.43
C ARG A 91 8.87 2.42 20.47
N LEU A 92 8.20 2.60 19.34
CA LEU A 92 7.82 1.49 18.45
C LEU A 92 8.89 1.10 17.43
N GLY A 93 10.06 1.78 17.44
CA GLY A 93 11.17 1.43 16.57
C GLY A 93 10.92 1.69 15.07
N VAL A 94 9.88 2.44 14.74
CA VAL A 94 9.60 2.94 13.39
C VAL A 94 9.94 4.42 13.30
N SER A 95 10.46 4.86 12.17
CA SER A 95 10.87 6.26 11.96
C SER A 95 10.28 6.80 10.68
N ARG A 96 9.95 8.09 10.70
CA ARG A 96 9.54 8.81 9.49
C ARG A 96 10.63 8.86 8.42
N ALA A 97 11.89 8.73 8.83
CA ALA A 97 13.06 8.70 7.96
C ALA A 97 13.35 7.31 7.34
N ASP A 98 12.60 6.28 7.73
CA ASP A 98 12.78 4.94 7.15
C ASP A 98 12.48 4.95 5.66
N GLN A 99 13.34 4.29 4.87
CA GLN A 99 13.24 4.23 3.42
C GLN A 99 13.11 2.80 2.93
N PHE A 100 12.39 2.61 1.82
CA PHE A 100 12.32 1.31 1.16
C PHE A 100 13.69 0.95 0.57
N ILE A 101 14.06 -0.32 0.74
CA ILE A 101 15.26 -0.86 0.10
C ILE A 101 15.01 -0.93 -1.40
N ARG A 102 15.79 -0.20 -2.16
CA ARG A 102 15.73 -0.22 -3.62
C ARG A 102 16.75 -1.21 -4.16
N PRO A 103 16.40 -2.05 -5.14
CA PRO A 103 17.38 -2.91 -5.78
C PRO A 103 18.47 -2.08 -6.46
N ALA A 104 19.71 -2.54 -6.38
CA ALA A 104 20.86 -1.86 -6.97
C ALA A 104 20.75 -1.72 -8.50
N MET A 105 20.00 -2.60 -9.14
CA MET A 105 19.71 -2.57 -10.57
C MET A 105 18.19 -2.78 -10.77
N MET A 106 17.54 -1.81 -11.38
CA MET A 106 16.17 -1.97 -11.84
C MET A 106 16.20 -2.66 -13.21
N PRO A 107 15.55 -3.80 -13.40
CA PRO A 107 15.39 -4.35 -14.74
C PRO A 107 14.66 -3.31 -15.61
N ARG A 108 15.25 -2.94 -16.73
CA ARG A 108 14.55 -2.18 -17.76
C ARG A 108 13.60 -3.16 -18.46
N TYR A 109 12.32 -2.98 -18.26
CA TYR A 109 11.33 -3.63 -19.12
C TYR A 109 11.14 -2.72 -20.33
N ASP A 110 11.62 -3.15 -21.47
CA ASP A 110 11.27 -2.52 -22.72
C ASP A 110 9.90 -3.08 -23.13
N CYS A 111 8.88 -2.26 -23.06
CA CYS A 111 7.52 -2.67 -23.38
C CYS A 111 7.32 -2.86 -24.90
N ASP A 112 8.31 -2.46 -25.70
CA ASP A 112 8.30 -2.56 -27.15
C ASP A 112 9.03 -3.83 -27.68
N GLU A 113 9.72 -4.58 -26.81
CA GLU A 113 10.26 -5.89 -27.17
C GLU A 113 9.10 -6.92 -27.20
N GLU A 114 8.79 -7.42 -28.38
CA GLU A 114 7.95 -8.62 -28.54
C GLU A 114 8.66 -9.79 -27.84
N VAL A 115 8.25 -10.07 -26.60
CA VAL A 115 8.73 -11.25 -25.88
C VAL A 115 8.16 -12.47 -26.57
N ASP A 116 9.03 -13.32 -27.12
CA ASP A 116 8.63 -14.63 -27.64
C ASP A 116 7.86 -15.38 -26.54
N PRO A 117 6.58 -15.75 -26.76
CA PRO A 117 5.78 -16.43 -25.75
C PRO A 117 6.37 -17.76 -25.27
N ASP A 118 7.34 -18.33 -25.99
CA ASP A 118 8.04 -19.56 -25.63
C ASP A 118 9.34 -19.32 -24.82
N GLU A 119 9.90 -18.11 -24.79
CA GLU A 119 11.00 -17.75 -23.89
C GLU A 119 10.46 -17.33 -22.50
N ARG A 120 10.20 -18.29 -21.64
CA ARG A 120 10.00 -17.97 -20.22
C ARG A 120 11.32 -17.46 -19.63
N PRO A 121 11.33 -16.28 -19.00
CA PRO A 121 12.50 -15.84 -18.26
C PRO A 121 12.82 -16.91 -17.22
N THR A 122 14.04 -17.43 -17.26
CA THR A 122 14.56 -18.26 -16.15
C THR A 122 14.52 -17.39 -14.90
N GLU A 123 13.65 -17.73 -13.97
CA GLU A 123 13.60 -17.06 -12.67
C GLU A 123 15.02 -17.06 -12.08
N PRO A 124 15.53 -15.89 -11.63
CA PRO A 124 16.76 -15.88 -10.87
C PRO A 124 16.49 -16.74 -9.63
N GLY A 125 17.23 -17.82 -9.47
CA GLY A 125 17.06 -18.80 -8.40
C GLY A 125 16.87 -18.09 -7.08
N ILE A 126 15.69 -18.23 -6.50
CA ILE A 126 15.44 -17.88 -5.11
C ILE A 126 16.31 -18.89 -4.34
N ALA A 127 17.35 -18.41 -3.68
CA ALA A 127 18.08 -19.20 -2.72
C ALA A 127 17.03 -19.66 -1.68
N GLU A 128 16.76 -20.96 -1.66
CA GLU A 128 15.94 -21.59 -0.62
C GLU A 128 16.68 -21.41 0.71
N ASP A 129 16.26 -20.40 1.45
CA ASP A 129 16.70 -20.20 2.84
C ASP A 129 15.77 -21.05 3.72
N ASP A 130 16.16 -22.32 3.91
CA ASP A 130 15.40 -23.36 4.64
C ASP A 130 15.23 -23.09 6.15
N ASN A 131 15.49 -21.88 6.65
CA ASN A 131 15.49 -21.56 8.08
C ASN A 131 14.47 -20.48 8.49
N PHE A 132 13.31 -20.41 7.87
CA PHE A 132 12.32 -19.39 8.25
C PHE A 132 11.31 -19.84 9.33
N PHE A 133 11.34 -21.12 9.76
CA PHE A 133 10.47 -21.67 10.81
C PHE A 133 11.25 -22.52 11.82
N ASP A 134 12.06 -21.89 12.68
CA ASP A 134 12.47 -22.42 13.99
C ASP A 134 12.37 -21.32 15.04
#